data_7c7940cf8ea107c03e4aac07c387294b
#
_entry.id   7c7940cf8ea107c03e4aac07c387294b
#
_cell.length_a   1.000
_cell.length_b   1.000
_cell.length_c   1.000
_cell.angle_alpha   90.00
_cell.angle_beta   90.00
_cell.angle_gamma   90.00
#
_symmetry.space_group_name_H-M   'P 1'
#
loop_
_entity.id
_entity.type
_entity.pdbx_description
1 polymer ?
#
loop_
_entity_poly.entity_id
_entity_poly.type
_entity_poly.pdbx_seq_one_letter_code
_entity_poly.pdbx_strand_id
1 'polypeptide(L)'
;GARVGALGMSQLAGWVGMEARAATPVKFDGAPLTLTLRADPLADTAQIVVRDTGGNVVQRLDAAAETGPVLWAGVGNNGAPLPAGRYDIALESYRAGDLLGARAAELHGRIVEARNDGDRITLVFAGGEEVPSGEILGLRAPEG
;
A
#
# COMPACT_ATOMS: atom_id res chain seq x y z
N GLY A 1 -4.48 -20.92 22.61
CA GLY A 1 -4.67 -21.65 21.40
C GLY A 1 -4.18 -20.92 20.16
N ALA A 2 -4.13 -21.59 19.06
CA ALA A 2 -3.71 -20.99 17.81
C ALA A 2 -4.71 -19.90 17.42
N ARG A 3 -4.21 -18.76 17.04
CA ARG A 3 -5.05 -17.70 16.52
C ARG A 3 -5.46 -18.05 15.10
N VAL A 4 -6.71 -17.73 14.77
CA VAL A 4 -7.20 -17.88 13.41
C VAL A 4 -6.34 -17.02 12.50
N GLY A 5 -5.82 -17.58 11.42
CA GLY A 5 -4.97 -16.90 10.48
C GLY A 5 -3.51 -16.79 10.90
N ALA A 6 -3.15 -17.23 12.11
CA ALA A 6 -1.76 -17.27 12.52
C ALA A 6 -1.05 -18.42 11.82
N LEU A 7 -0.03 -18.11 11.03
CA LEU A 7 0.75 -19.09 10.29
C LEU A 7 2.16 -19.18 10.88
N GLY A 8 2.69 -20.39 10.91
CA GLY A 8 4.06 -20.62 11.33
C GLY A 8 5.06 -20.19 10.26
N MET A 9 6.32 -20.06 10.69
CA MET A 9 7.40 -19.63 9.83
C MET A 9 7.56 -20.53 8.60
N SER A 10 7.34 -21.83 8.77
CA SER A 10 7.49 -22.78 7.65
C SER A 10 6.46 -22.53 6.54
N GLN A 11 5.21 -22.15 6.90
CA GLN A 11 4.22 -21.80 5.90
C GLN A 11 4.54 -20.48 5.22
N LEU A 12 4.96 -19.49 6.02
CA LEU A 12 5.23 -18.14 5.49
C LEU A 12 6.52 -18.07 4.70
N ALA A 13 7.47 -18.99 4.93
CA ALA A 13 8.66 -19.11 4.10
C ALA A 13 8.29 -19.41 2.65
N GLY A 14 7.19 -20.13 2.42
CA GLY A 14 6.67 -20.40 1.09
C GLY A 14 6.10 -19.18 0.37
N TRP A 15 5.89 -18.07 1.08
CA TRP A 15 5.41 -16.82 0.50
C TRP A 15 6.53 -15.97 -0.08
N VAL A 16 7.78 -16.28 0.26
CA VAL A 16 8.94 -15.56 -0.28
C VAL A 16 8.99 -15.75 -1.79
N GLY A 17 9.07 -14.65 -2.52
CA GLY A 17 9.02 -14.63 -3.98
C GLY A 17 7.64 -14.36 -4.54
N MET A 18 6.58 -14.48 -3.73
CA MET A 18 5.21 -14.24 -4.18
C MET A 18 4.87 -12.74 -4.15
N GLU A 19 3.91 -12.35 -4.96
CA GLU A 19 3.32 -11.01 -4.94
C GLU A 19 2.30 -10.91 -3.82
N ALA A 20 2.46 -9.90 -2.97
CA ALA A 20 1.55 -9.64 -1.88
C ALA A 20 0.95 -8.24 -1.99
N ARG A 21 -0.19 -8.05 -1.32
CA ARG A 21 -0.84 -6.74 -1.24
C ARG A 21 -1.15 -6.42 0.21
N ALA A 22 -0.83 -5.20 0.63
CA ALA A 22 -1.08 -4.74 2.00
C ALA A 22 -1.30 -3.24 2.04
N ALA A 23 -2.20 -2.80 2.92
CA ALA A 23 -2.37 -1.39 3.23
C ALA A 23 -1.23 -0.98 4.17
N THR A 24 -0.20 -0.36 3.61
CA THR A 24 1.02 0.02 4.33
C THR A 24 1.56 1.33 3.77
N PRO A 25 2.24 2.13 4.60
CA PRO A 25 3.06 3.20 4.05
C PRO A 25 4.07 2.63 3.07
N VAL A 26 4.40 3.41 2.05
CA VAL A 26 5.30 2.97 0.98
C VAL A 26 6.68 3.58 1.16
N LYS A 27 7.71 2.88 0.73
CA LYS A 27 9.06 3.43 0.59
C LYS A 27 9.29 3.76 -0.87
N PHE A 28 9.42 5.05 -1.16
CA PHE A 28 9.61 5.54 -2.53
C PHE A 28 11.10 5.80 -2.76
N ASP A 29 11.63 5.25 -3.84
CA ASP A 29 13.04 5.40 -4.21
C ASP A 29 13.22 6.04 -5.60
N GLY A 30 12.13 6.51 -6.19
CA GLY A 30 12.12 7.08 -7.54
C GLY A 30 11.47 6.18 -8.59
N ALA A 31 11.27 4.91 -8.28
CA ALA A 31 10.58 3.99 -9.18
C ALA A 31 9.07 4.02 -8.93
N PRO A 32 8.24 3.94 -9.98
CA PRO A 32 6.79 3.88 -9.81
C PRO A 32 6.36 2.66 -8.98
N LEU A 33 5.29 2.85 -8.21
CA LEU A 33 4.72 1.82 -7.36
C LEU A 33 3.32 1.45 -7.84
N THR A 34 3.01 0.16 -7.82
CA THR A 34 1.66 -0.33 -8.12
C THR A 34 0.85 -0.34 -6.83
N LEU A 35 -0.28 0.36 -6.85
CA LEU A 35 -1.18 0.47 -5.71
C LEU A 35 -2.57 0.03 -6.12
N THR A 36 -3.34 -0.54 -5.18
CA THR A 36 -4.79 -0.66 -5.34
C THR A 36 -5.44 0.43 -4.50
N LEU A 37 -6.29 1.21 -5.13
CA LEU A 37 -7.07 2.25 -4.48
C LEU A 37 -8.50 1.74 -4.28
N ARG A 38 -9.08 2.06 -3.10
CA ARG A 38 -10.45 1.66 -2.79
C ARG A 38 -11.30 2.89 -2.62
N ALA A 39 -12.29 3.04 -3.51
CA ALA A 39 -13.24 4.13 -3.45
C ALA A 39 -14.49 3.71 -2.70
N ASP A 40 -15.12 4.68 -2.01
CA ASP A 40 -16.44 4.48 -1.48
C ASP A 40 -17.41 4.27 -2.65
N PRO A 41 -18.28 3.25 -2.61
CA PRO A 41 -19.23 2.99 -3.71
C PRO A 41 -20.17 4.15 -4.03
N LEU A 42 -20.40 5.04 -3.07
CA LEU A 42 -21.29 6.20 -3.25
C LEU A 42 -20.54 7.43 -3.79
N ALA A 43 -19.22 7.36 -3.95
CA ALA A 43 -18.44 8.50 -4.39
C ALA A 43 -18.70 8.85 -5.85
N ASP A 44 -18.73 10.14 -6.14
CA ASP A 44 -18.76 10.65 -7.51
C ASP A 44 -17.41 11.24 -7.94
N THR A 45 -16.56 11.63 -6.97
CA THR A 45 -15.18 12.08 -7.22
C THR A 45 -14.24 11.51 -6.17
N ALA A 46 -12.95 11.55 -6.47
CA ALA A 46 -11.94 11.08 -5.54
C ALA A 46 -10.62 11.82 -5.74
N GLN A 47 -9.79 11.83 -4.70
CA GLN A 47 -8.43 12.36 -4.77
C GLN A 47 -7.45 11.41 -4.10
N ILE A 48 -6.30 11.24 -4.74
CA ILE A 48 -5.14 10.60 -4.10
C ILE A 48 -4.48 11.67 -3.25
N VAL A 49 -4.26 11.35 -1.99
CA VAL A 49 -3.60 12.26 -1.03
C VAL A 49 -2.34 11.57 -0.53
N VAL A 50 -1.20 12.24 -0.70
CA VAL A 50 0.11 11.74 -0.29
C VAL A 50 0.64 12.60 0.84
N ARG A 51 1.00 11.94 1.96
CA ARG A 51 1.58 12.61 3.12
C ARG A 51 2.98 12.09 3.41
N ASP A 52 3.84 12.99 3.85
CA ASP A 52 5.17 12.61 4.35
C ASP A 52 5.09 12.06 5.78
N THR A 53 6.24 11.72 6.36
CA THR A 53 6.30 11.16 7.72
C THR A 53 5.88 12.14 8.81
N GLY A 54 5.89 13.43 8.51
CA GLY A 54 5.39 14.46 9.43
C GLY A 54 3.88 14.67 9.34
N GLY A 55 3.20 13.93 8.46
CA GLY A 55 1.77 14.07 8.25
C GLY A 55 1.38 15.21 7.30
N ASN A 56 2.35 15.87 6.68
CA ASN A 56 2.10 16.98 5.76
C ASN A 56 1.67 16.45 4.40
N VAL A 57 0.63 17.05 3.82
CA VAL A 57 0.21 16.71 2.46
C VAL A 57 1.25 17.28 1.50
N VAL A 58 1.88 16.38 0.73
CA VAL A 58 2.89 16.76 -0.26
C VAL A 58 2.36 16.63 -1.69
N GLN A 59 1.23 15.97 -1.89
CA GLN A 59 0.61 15.84 -3.19
C GLN A 59 -0.88 15.58 -3.05
N ARG A 60 -1.69 16.19 -3.93
CA ARG A 60 -3.08 15.84 -4.17
C ARG A 60 -3.29 15.68 -5.66
N LEU A 61 -3.87 14.57 -6.06
CA LEU A 61 -4.17 14.27 -7.46
C LEU A 61 -5.64 13.88 -7.59
N ASP A 62 -6.32 14.45 -8.59
CA ASP A 62 -7.63 13.94 -8.95
C ASP A 62 -7.51 12.51 -9.46
N ALA A 63 -8.45 11.69 -9.07
CA ALA A 63 -8.50 10.28 -9.44
C ALA A 63 -9.94 9.89 -9.76
N ALA A 64 -10.11 8.81 -10.51
CA ALA A 64 -11.42 8.25 -10.73
C ALA A 64 -11.99 7.73 -9.41
N ALA A 65 -13.30 7.93 -9.21
CA ALA A 65 -14.01 7.44 -8.02
C ALA A 65 -14.35 5.96 -8.19
N GLU A 66 -13.33 5.14 -8.37
CA GLU A 66 -13.50 3.70 -8.58
C GLU A 66 -12.36 2.93 -7.93
N THR A 67 -12.68 1.72 -7.50
CA THR A 67 -11.70 0.81 -6.92
C THR A 67 -10.92 0.13 -8.04
N GLY A 68 -9.60 0.11 -7.91
CA GLY A 68 -8.76 -0.59 -8.87
C GLY A 68 -7.29 -0.24 -8.75
N PRO A 69 -6.47 -0.87 -9.59
CA PRO A 69 -5.04 -0.65 -9.57
C PRO A 69 -4.66 0.67 -10.24
N VAL A 70 -3.62 1.29 -9.72
CA VAL A 70 -2.99 2.47 -10.33
C VAL A 70 -1.48 2.35 -10.22
N LEU A 71 -0.79 3.02 -11.13
CA LEU A 71 0.65 3.18 -11.06
C LEU A 71 0.94 4.59 -10.53
N TRP A 72 1.52 4.68 -9.34
CA TRP A 72 1.89 5.97 -8.75
C TRP A 72 3.35 6.25 -9.03
N ALA A 73 3.61 7.33 -9.75
CA ALA A 73 4.96 7.64 -10.23
C ALA A 73 5.79 8.45 -9.22
N GLY A 74 5.17 9.01 -8.19
CA GLY A 74 5.89 9.83 -7.22
C GLY A 74 6.37 11.17 -7.76
N VAL A 75 5.67 11.72 -8.75
CA VAL A 75 5.98 13.03 -9.32
C VAL A 75 5.06 14.05 -8.65
N GLY A 76 5.68 15.07 -8.03
CA GLY A 76 4.93 16.11 -7.33
C GLY A 76 4.14 17.00 -8.28
N ASN A 77 3.26 17.84 -7.70
CA ASN A 77 2.41 18.73 -8.48
C ASN A 77 3.19 19.75 -9.32
N ASN A 78 4.45 20.01 -8.96
CA ASN A 78 5.36 20.89 -9.71
C ASN A 78 6.09 20.16 -10.86
N GLY A 79 5.81 18.89 -11.10
CA GLY A 79 6.46 18.09 -12.14
C GLY A 79 7.79 17.48 -11.74
N ALA A 80 8.31 17.78 -10.56
CA ALA A 80 9.57 17.20 -10.06
C ALA A 80 9.28 15.94 -9.24
N PRO A 81 10.20 14.95 -9.24
CA PRO A 81 10.05 13.78 -8.38
C PRO A 81 9.99 14.18 -6.91
N LEU A 82 9.15 13.49 -6.13
CA LEU A 82 9.18 13.61 -4.68
C LEU A 82 10.50 13.05 -4.15
N PRO A 83 11.02 13.58 -3.03
CA PRO A 83 12.22 13.00 -2.42
C PRO A 83 12.03 11.53 -2.08
N ALA A 84 13.10 10.75 -2.19
CA ALA A 84 13.08 9.36 -1.71
C ALA A 84 12.75 9.36 -0.22
N GLY A 85 11.90 8.43 0.19
CA GLY A 85 11.47 8.38 1.57
C GLY A 85 10.16 7.62 1.72
N ARG A 86 9.60 7.72 2.93
CA ARG A 86 8.38 7.01 3.29
C ARG A 86 7.18 7.95 3.15
N TYR A 87 6.12 7.44 2.55
CA TYR A 87 4.89 8.20 2.33
C TYR A 87 3.67 7.40 2.72
N ASP A 88 2.66 8.09 3.27
CA ASP A 88 1.33 7.55 3.46
C ASP A 88 0.47 8.01 2.29
N ILE A 89 -0.15 7.05 1.58
CA ILE A 89 -0.98 7.34 0.42
C ILE A 89 -2.38 6.83 0.70
N ALA A 90 -3.38 7.66 0.45
CA ALA A 90 -4.78 7.32 0.65
C ALA A 90 -5.63 7.84 -0.50
N LEU A 91 -6.77 7.20 -0.73
CA LEU A 91 -7.80 7.73 -1.61
C LEU A 91 -8.89 8.35 -0.76
N GLU A 92 -9.14 9.63 -0.96
CA GLU A 92 -10.29 10.34 -0.38
C GLU A 92 -11.43 10.26 -1.37
N SER A 93 -12.59 9.82 -0.89
CA SER A 93 -13.81 9.68 -1.69
C SER A 93 -14.79 10.79 -1.32
N TYR A 94 -15.41 11.39 -2.34
CA TYR A 94 -16.33 12.52 -2.17
C TYR A 94 -17.65 12.25 -2.90
N ARG A 95 -18.73 12.82 -2.37
CA ARG A 95 -20.02 12.89 -3.05
C ARG A 95 -20.57 14.29 -2.93
N ALA A 96 -20.86 14.90 -4.08
CA ALA A 96 -21.37 16.28 -4.15
C ALA A 96 -20.46 17.25 -3.36
N GLY A 97 -19.17 17.02 -3.40
CA GLY A 97 -18.16 17.84 -2.71
C GLY A 97 -17.94 17.50 -1.25
N ASP A 98 -18.73 16.60 -0.67
CA ASP A 98 -18.58 16.20 0.74
C ASP A 98 -17.70 14.96 0.86
N LEU A 99 -16.77 15.01 1.80
CA LEU A 99 -15.88 13.87 2.08
C LEU A 99 -16.67 12.72 2.69
N LEU A 100 -16.66 11.56 2.03
CA LEU A 100 -17.27 10.33 2.55
C LEU A 100 -16.30 9.57 3.46
N GLY A 101 -15.02 9.63 3.16
CA GLY A 101 -14.00 8.94 3.91
C GLY A 101 -12.73 8.78 3.11
N ALA A 102 -11.71 8.20 3.74
CA ALA A 102 -10.43 7.92 3.12
C ALA A 102 -10.00 6.49 3.41
N ARG A 103 -9.41 5.83 2.43
CA ARG A 103 -8.87 4.48 2.57
C ARG A 103 -7.40 4.48 2.19
N ALA A 104 -6.57 3.87 3.04
CA ALA A 104 -5.15 3.71 2.73
C ALA A 104 -4.97 2.90 1.45
N ALA A 105 -4.07 3.37 0.58
CA ALA A 105 -3.71 2.64 -0.63
C ALA A 105 -3.05 1.30 -0.26
N GLU A 106 -3.31 0.28 -1.06
CA GLU A 106 -2.74 -1.05 -0.84
C GLU A 106 -1.57 -1.24 -1.79
N LEU A 107 -0.38 -1.42 -1.21
CA LEU A 107 0.84 -1.62 -1.98
C LEU A 107 0.91 -3.05 -2.49
N HIS A 108 1.26 -3.20 -3.77
CA HIS A 108 1.64 -4.48 -4.35
C HIS A 108 3.15 -4.61 -4.30
N GLY A 109 3.65 -5.68 -3.73
CA GLY A 109 5.08 -5.90 -3.64
C GLY A 109 5.43 -7.37 -3.55
N ARG A 110 6.64 -7.68 -4.04
CA ARG A 110 7.17 -9.04 -3.92
C ARG A 110 7.73 -9.23 -2.52
N ILE A 111 7.38 -10.34 -1.88
CA ILE A 111 7.94 -10.71 -0.57
C ILE A 111 9.35 -11.23 -0.80
N VAL A 112 10.32 -10.64 -0.11
CA VAL A 112 11.73 -11.05 -0.21
C VAL A 112 12.24 -11.75 1.04
N GLU A 113 11.52 -11.61 2.16
CA GLU A 113 11.92 -12.22 3.43
C GLU A 113 10.69 -12.44 4.31
N ALA A 114 10.70 -13.53 5.06
CA ALA A 114 9.80 -13.74 6.19
C ALA A 114 10.67 -13.76 7.44
N ARG A 115 10.37 -12.89 8.41
CA ARG A 115 11.20 -12.70 9.59
C ARG A 115 10.39 -12.96 10.86
N ASN A 116 10.95 -13.75 11.76
CA ASN A 116 10.34 -13.99 13.07
C ASN A 116 10.76 -12.87 14.04
N ASP A 117 9.79 -12.07 14.46
CA ASP A 117 10.02 -10.95 15.39
C ASP A 117 9.49 -11.26 16.79
N GLY A 118 9.57 -12.51 17.20
CA GLY A 118 9.15 -12.94 18.54
C GLY A 118 7.71 -13.41 18.54
N ASP A 119 6.77 -12.51 18.79
CA ASP A 119 5.35 -12.84 18.90
C ASP A 119 4.61 -12.77 17.57
N ARG A 120 5.27 -12.36 16.50
CA ARG A 120 4.69 -12.29 15.17
C ARG A 120 5.73 -12.46 14.09
N ILE A 121 5.26 -12.73 12.89
CA ILE A 121 6.12 -12.83 11.71
C ILE A 121 5.89 -11.59 10.84
N THR A 122 6.98 -10.95 10.47
CA THR A 122 7.01 -9.79 9.59
C THR A 122 7.45 -10.24 8.21
N LEU A 123 6.70 -9.79 7.20
CA LEU A 123 7.06 -9.99 5.80
C LEU A 123 7.72 -8.72 5.29
N VAL A 124 8.85 -8.88 4.61
CA VAL A 124 9.59 -7.75 4.05
C VAL A 124 9.37 -7.77 2.54
N PHE A 125 8.92 -6.64 2.02
CA PHE A 125 8.70 -6.45 0.59
C PHE A 125 9.99 -5.98 -0.09
N ALA A 126 10.09 -6.18 -1.39
CA ALA A 126 11.26 -5.80 -2.17
C ALA A 126 11.64 -4.32 -2.00
N GLY A 127 10.67 -3.44 -1.80
CA GLY A 127 10.92 -2.03 -1.54
C GLY A 127 11.41 -1.73 -0.12
N GLY A 128 11.40 -2.72 0.77
CA GLY A 128 11.82 -2.56 2.16
C GLY A 128 10.68 -2.38 3.15
N GLU A 129 9.44 -2.32 2.71
CA GLU A 129 8.29 -2.22 3.61
C GLU A 129 8.20 -3.47 4.46
N GLU A 130 7.92 -3.29 5.74
CA GLU A 130 7.78 -4.37 6.71
C GLU A 130 6.34 -4.48 7.13
N VAL A 131 5.74 -5.63 6.88
CA VAL A 131 4.31 -5.84 7.08
C VAL A 131 4.08 -7.08 7.94
N PRO A 132 3.37 -6.97 9.06
CA PRO A 132 2.97 -8.17 9.81
C PRO A 132 2.20 -9.13 8.91
N SER A 133 2.46 -10.42 9.04
CA SER A 133 1.86 -11.43 8.16
C SER A 133 0.33 -11.41 8.21
N GLY A 134 -0.26 -11.06 9.35
CA GLY A 134 -1.72 -10.98 9.50
C GLY A 134 -2.36 -9.79 8.78
N GLU A 135 -1.56 -8.86 8.26
CA GLU A 135 -2.07 -7.69 7.53
C GLU A 135 -1.97 -7.83 6.01
N ILE A 136 -1.52 -8.98 5.53
CA ILE A 136 -1.52 -9.25 4.10
C ILE A 136 -2.96 -9.44 3.63
N LEU A 137 -3.34 -8.69 2.60
CA LEU A 137 -4.70 -8.67 2.07
C LEU A 137 -4.86 -9.54 0.84
N GLY A 138 -3.78 -9.85 0.17
CA GLY A 138 -3.81 -10.69 -1.01
C GLY A 138 -2.45 -11.29 -1.28
N LEU A 139 -2.44 -12.42 -1.95
CA LEU A 139 -1.23 -13.15 -2.29
C LEU A 139 -1.45 -13.85 -3.61
N ARG A 140 -0.49 -13.75 -4.51
CA ARG A 140 -0.59 -14.44 -5.80
C ARG A 140 0.78 -14.88 -6.27
N ALA A 141 0.79 -15.82 -7.23
CA ALA A 141 2.02 -16.33 -7.81
C ALA A 141 2.83 -15.17 -8.41
N PRO A 142 4.16 -15.26 -8.37
CA PRO A 142 5.01 -14.23 -8.97
C PRO A 142 4.78 -14.18 -10.47
N GLU A 143 4.84 -12.94 -11.02
CA GLU A 143 4.82 -12.77 -12.46
C GLU A 143 6.19 -13.21 -13.02
N GLY A 144 6.14 -14.08 -13.99
CA GLY A 144 7.31 -14.70 -14.55
C GLY A 144 8.07 -13.89 -15.57
#